data_fc2ec7a51e8503cd643f8023b50b632b
#
_entry.id   fc2ec7a51e8503cd643f8023b50b632b
#
_cell.length_a   1.000
_cell.length_b   1.000
_cell.length_c   1.000
_cell.angle_alpha   90.00
_cell.angle_beta   90.00
_cell.angle_gamma   90.00
#
_symmetry.space_group_name_H-M   'P 1'
#
loop_
_entity.id
_entity.type
_entity.pdbx_description
1 polymer ?
#
loop_
_entity_poly.entity_id
_entity_poly.type
_entity_poly.pdbx_seq_one_letter_code
_entity_poly.pdbx_strand_id
1 'polypeptide(L)'
;MSALTLGPILFNWKPKRRRDFYFRIADEAPFDCVYLGEVVCSKREPFFVDDLPAIAARLHAAGKQVALSTLALVTTDREMDEIRQRCGGELMIEANDVATIKTLAGAPHIAGPFINVFNEATLDFLAYGGAVRVNTPVELSAAAVATLARCSPVETETLVFGRQPLAISMRCYHARAYGLHKDACQFVCELDPDGLAADQLDGAPLLAINGTQTLSHGYAALLSELDDLQSAGVTHFRLSPQACDMVKTAEVYRAVLDRRMAPEEALANLRALVGPIPFIDGYIRGREGMSWSEGAATSN
;
A
#
# COMPACT_ATOMS: atom_id res chain seq x y z
N MET A 1 6.80 0.27 20.13
CA MET A 1 5.36 0.16 19.83
C MET A 1 5.21 -0.02 18.34
N SER A 2 4.28 -0.86 17.90
CA SER A 2 4.02 -1.07 16.47
C SER A 2 3.22 0.09 15.89
N ALA A 3 3.67 0.61 14.76
CA ALA A 3 3.00 1.69 14.05
C ALA A 3 1.97 1.14 13.06
N LEU A 4 0.79 1.75 13.02
CA LEU A 4 -0.21 1.50 12.01
C LEU A 4 -0.10 2.57 10.93
N THR A 5 0.04 2.17 9.67
CA THR A 5 0.28 3.09 8.57
C THR A 5 -0.81 3.00 7.51
N LEU A 6 -1.11 4.12 6.85
CA LEU A 6 -2.01 4.18 5.71
C LEU A 6 -1.20 4.43 4.44
N GLY A 7 -1.20 3.47 3.52
CA GLY A 7 -0.58 3.61 2.21
C GLY A 7 -1.23 4.72 1.36
N PRO A 8 -0.63 5.13 0.24
CA PRO A 8 -1.23 6.10 -0.67
C PRO A 8 -2.49 5.53 -1.32
N ILE A 9 -3.41 6.40 -1.70
CA ILE A 9 -4.57 5.98 -2.50
C ILE A 9 -4.08 5.57 -3.89
N LEU A 10 -4.22 4.29 -4.22
CA LEU A 10 -3.81 3.73 -5.50
C LEU A 10 -4.87 3.97 -6.61
N PHE A 11 -6.13 4.16 -6.25
CA PHE A 11 -7.25 4.29 -7.17
C PHE A 11 -7.46 5.73 -7.64
N ASN A 12 -8.07 5.89 -8.83
CA ASN A 12 -8.41 7.20 -9.36
C ASN A 12 -9.73 7.72 -8.76
N TRP A 13 -9.70 8.05 -7.48
CA TRP A 13 -10.86 8.69 -6.85
C TRP A 13 -10.96 10.16 -7.23
N LYS A 14 -12.21 10.65 -7.34
CA LYS A 14 -12.50 12.07 -7.59
C LYS A 14 -11.78 12.96 -6.58
N PRO A 15 -11.25 14.12 -7.00
CA PRO A 15 -10.44 15.00 -6.14
C PRO A 15 -11.11 15.31 -4.80
N LYS A 16 -12.39 15.69 -4.81
CA LYS A 16 -13.14 15.97 -3.58
C LYS A 16 -13.21 14.77 -2.65
N ARG A 17 -13.50 13.55 -3.20
CA ARG A 17 -13.55 12.30 -2.41
C ARG A 17 -12.19 12.01 -1.78
N ARG A 18 -11.09 12.20 -2.54
CA ARG A 18 -9.72 11.98 -2.08
C ARG A 18 -9.35 12.93 -0.95
N ARG A 19 -9.64 14.22 -1.09
CA ARG A 19 -9.39 15.22 -0.05
C ARG A 19 -10.21 14.95 1.21
N ASP A 20 -11.53 14.75 1.07
CA ASP A 20 -12.44 14.51 2.19
C ASP A 20 -12.05 13.21 2.94
N PHE A 21 -11.59 12.19 2.23
CA PHE A 21 -11.04 10.96 2.81
C PHE A 21 -9.82 11.25 3.70
N TYR A 22 -8.80 11.95 3.20
CA TYR A 22 -7.61 12.24 4.00
C TYR A 22 -7.92 13.18 5.18
N PHE A 23 -8.85 14.10 5.04
CA PHE A 23 -9.30 14.94 6.15
C PHE A 23 -9.95 14.10 7.25
N ARG A 24 -10.82 13.16 6.86
CA ARG A 24 -11.43 12.23 7.81
C ARG A 24 -10.37 11.33 8.48
N ILE A 25 -9.39 10.85 7.72
CA ILE A 25 -8.25 10.08 8.26
C ILE A 25 -7.46 10.90 9.28
N ALA A 26 -7.22 12.17 9.00
CA ALA A 26 -6.51 13.04 9.93
C ALA A 26 -7.25 13.18 11.27
N ASP A 27 -8.56 13.39 11.22
CA ASP A 27 -9.37 13.75 12.38
C ASP A 27 -9.80 12.53 13.21
N GLU A 28 -10.04 11.37 12.58
CA GLU A 28 -10.76 10.26 13.22
C GLU A 28 -9.93 8.97 13.32
N ALA A 29 -8.96 8.73 12.41
CA ALA A 29 -8.33 7.42 12.32
C ALA A 29 -7.05 7.28 13.17
N PRO A 30 -6.79 6.12 13.81
CA PRO A 30 -5.64 5.89 14.66
C PRO A 30 -4.36 5.49 13.88
N PHE A 31 -4.06 6.18 12.77
CA PHE A 31 -2.82 5.97 12.04
C PHE A 31 -1.67 6.80 12.64
N ASP A 32 -0.48 6.23 12.67
CA ASP A 32 0.75 6.89 13.08
C ASP A 32 1.44 7.58 11.91
N CYS A 33 1.36 6.99 10.69
CA CYS A 33 1.93 7.52 9.47
C CYS A 33 0.95 7.40 8.30
N VAL A 34 0.89 8.42 7.45
CA VAL A 34 0.03 8.45 6.26
C VAL A 34 0.88 8.79 5.04
N TYR A 35 0.75 7.96 4.01
CA TYR A 35 1.41 8.14 2.73
C TYR A 35 0.49 8.88 1.75
N LEU A 36 1.02 9.92 1.14
CA LEU A 36 0.35 10.74 0.12
C LEU A 36 1.03 10.54 -1.23
N GLY A 37 0.44 11.06 -2.30
CA GLY A 37 1.05 11.08 -3.62
C GLY A 37 0.41 10.11 -4.62
N GLU A 38 1.02 10.01 -5.80
CA GLU A 38 0.60 9.14 -6.90
C GLU A 38 1.68 8.08 -7.17
N VAL A 39 1.26 6.83 -7.20
CA VAL A 39 2.15 5.67 -7.39
C VAL A 39 1.94 5.01 -8.75
N VAL A 40 0.71 5.06 -9.28
CA VAL A 40 0.27 4.21 -10.39
C VAL A 40 0.39 4.91 -11.74
N CYS A 41 -0.01 6.18 -11.84
CA CYS A 41 -0.08 6.88 -13.12
C CYS A 41 0.06 8.39 -12.97
N SER A 42 1.18 8.96 -13.48
CA SER A 42 1.47 10.40 -13.42
C SER A 42 0.36 11.30 -13.98
N LYS A 43 -0.44 10.79 -14.92
CA LYS A 43 -1.56 11.55 -15.51
C LYS A 43 -2.67 11.90 -14.53
N ARG A 44 -2.76 11.20 -13.39
CA ARG A 44 -3.78 11.44 -12.34
C ARG A 44 -3.40 12.57 -11.40
N GLU A 45 -2.13 12.82 -11.23
CA GLU A 45 -1.60 13.74 -10.21
C GLU A 45 -2.10 15.18 -10.35
N PRO A 46 -2.21 15.78 -11.56
CA PRO A 46 -2.71 17.15 -11.70
C PRO A 46 -4.11 17.38 -11.11
N PHE A 47 -4.88 16.33 -10.89
CA PHE A 47 -6.22 16.45 -10.32
C PHE A 47 -6.25 16.68 -8.81
N PHE A 48 -5.14 16.44 -8.10
CA PHE A 48 -5.14 16.53 -6.63
C PHE A 48 -3.85 17.12 -6.03
N VAL A 49 -2.85 17.43 -6.85
CA VAL A 49 -1.55 17.92 -6.35
C VAL A 49 -1.71 19.21 -5.53
N ASP A 50 -2.62 20.08 -5.90
CA ASP A 50 -2.90 21.33 -5.20
C ASP A 50 -3.53 21.12 -3.80
N ASP A 51 -4.19 20.00 -3.55
CA ASP A 51 -4.75 19.65 -2.25
C ASP A 51 -3.69 19.08 -1.27
N LEU A 52 -2.53 18.58 -1.77
CA LEU A 52 -1.53 17.89 -0.95
C LEU A 52 -0.98 18.74 0.21
N PRO A 53 -0.66 20.03 0.05
CA PRO A 53 -0.16 20.84 1.17
C PRO A 53 -1.19 20.96 2.29
N ALA A 54 -2.46 21.19 1.98
CA ALA A 54 -3.54 21.29 2.96
C ALA A 54 -3.79 19.95 3.69
N ILE A 55 -3.72 18.84 2.95
CA ILE A 55 -3.85 17.49 3.51
C ILE A 55 -2.67 17.21 4.47
N ALA A 56 -1.44 17.46 4.04
CA ALA A 56 -0.24 17.24 4.85
C ALA A 56 -0.27 18.08 6.14
N ALA A 57 -0.62 19.35 6.03
CA ALA A 57 -0.73 20.25 7.19
C ALA A 57 -1.77 19.73 8.21
N ARG A 58 -2.93 19.25 7.75
CA ARG A 58 -3.98 18.71 8.63
C ARG A 58 -3.54 17.41 9.32
N LEU A 59 -2.86 16.51 8.59
CA LEU A 59 -2.30 15.28 9.15
C LEU A 59 -1.23 15.57 10.21
N HIS A 60 -0.32 16.52 9.94
CA HIS A 60 0.70 16.95 10.90
C HIS A 60 0.06 17.59 12.15
N ALA A 61 -0.96 18.45 11.98
CA ALA A 61 -1.69 19.05 13.10
C ALA A 61 -2.38 17.99 13.98
N ALA A 62 -2.76 16.85 13.39
CA ALA A 62 -3.29 15.69 14.10
C ALA A 62 -2.20 14.76 14.69
N GLY A 63 -0.92 15.16 14.64
CA GLY A 63 0.21 14.41 15.20
C GLY A 63 0.66 13.21 14.36
N LYS A 64 0.24 13.12 13.11
CA LYS A 64 0.61 12.00 12.22
C LYS A 64 1.88 12.31 11.42
N GLN A 65 2.73 11.31 11.24
CA GLN A 65 3.82 11.39 10.25
C GLN A 65 3.23 11.39 8.84
N VAL A 66 3.87 12.12 7.92
CA VAL A 66 3.47 12.17 6.52
C VAL A 66 4.66 11.81 5.65
N ALA A 67 4.45 10.87 4.73
CA ALA A 67 5.41 10.51 3.69
C ALA A 67 4.81 10.77 2.30
N LEU A 68 5.66 11.15 1.35
CA LEU A 68 5.25 11.38 -0.04
C LEU A 68 5.72 10.22 -0.93
N SER A 69 4.80 9.42 -1.42
CA SER A 69 5.05 8.30 -2.32
C SER A 69 5.32 8.79 -3.75
N THR A 70 6.29 8.17 -4.41
CA THR A 70 6.62 8.45 -5.80
C THR A 70 6.06 7.38 -6.74
N LEU A 71 6.09 7.64 -8.04
CA LEU A 71 5.67 6.68 -9.06
C LEU A 71 6.48 5.39 -8.96
N ALA A 72 5.79 4.25 -9.15
CA ALA A 72 6.43 2.94 -9.26
C ALA A 72 7.06 2.69 -10.64
N LEU A 73 6.70 3.48 -11.65
CA LEU A 73 7.24 3.38 -13.00
C LEU A 73 7.48 4.78 -13.56
N VAL A 74 8.75 5.13 -13.72
CA VAL A 74 9.22 6.41 -14.27
C VAL A 74 9.68 6.18 -15.70
N THR A 75 9.11 6.91 -16.65
CA THR A 75 9.28 6.64 -18.08
C THR A 75 9.60 7.86 -18.92
N THR A 76 9.52 9.06 -18.36
CA THR A 76 9.72 10.32 -19.06
C THR A 76 10.59 11.28 -18.25
N ASP A 77 11.28 12.20 -18.96
CA ASP A 77 12.08 13.25 -18.32
C ASP A 77 11.24 14.15 -17.42
N ARG A 78 9.99 14.43 -17.82
CA ARG A 78 9.05 15.19 -17.00
C ARG A 78 8.80 14.50 -15.64
N GLU A 79 8.54 13.20 -15.62
CA GLU A 79 8.35 12.44 -14.39
C GLU A 79 9.61 12.45 -13.52
N MET A 80 10.80 12.40 -14.14
CA MET A 80 12.08 12.53 -13.44
C MET A 80 12.26 13.93 -12.82
N ASP A 81 11.87 14.99 -13.50
CA ASP A 81 11.96 16.36 -12.98
C ASP A 81 11.01 16.56 -11.80
N GLU A 82 9.79 16.02 -11.88
CA GLU A 82 8.82 15.99 -10.77
C GLU A 82 9.38 15.25 -9.55
N ILE A 83 10.06 14.11 -9.74
CA ILE A 83 10.73 13.37 -8.66
C ILE A 83 11.85 14.21 -8.04
N ARG A 84 12.73 14.82 -8.83
CA ARG A 84 13.82 15.67 -8.32
C ARG A 84 13.29 16.81 -7.47
N GLN A 85 12.21 17.45 -7.92
CA GLN A 85 11.57 18.52 -7.18
C GLN A 85 11.05 18.04 -5.81
N ARG A 86 10.41 16.87 -5.75
CA ARG A 86 9.88 16.29 -4.50
C ARG A 86 10.99 15.87 -3.56
N CYS A 87 12.06 15.26 -4.08
CA CYS A 87 13.20 14.86 -3.28
C CYS A 87 13.94 16.06 -2.63
N GLY A 88 13.76 17.27 -3.16
CA GLY A 88 14.26 18.50 -2.56
C GLY A 88 13.35 19.12 -1.50
N GLY A 89 12.17 18.52 -1.22
CA GLY A 89 11.22 19.00 -0.22
C GLY A 89 11.51 18.53 1.20
N GLU A 90 10.64 18.91 2.15
CA GLU A 90 10.79 18.60 3.58
C GLU A 90 10.14 17.27 4.01
N LEU A 91 9.23 16.72 3.19
CA LEU A 91 8.54 15.49 3.53
C LEU A 91 9.43 14.27 3.30
N MET A 92 9.28 13.26 4.17
CA MET A 92 9.89 11.96 3.96
C MET A 92 9.40 11.36 2.63
N ILE A 93 10.31 10.89 1.79
CA ILE A 93 9.99 10.29 0.50
C ILE A 93 9.89 8.77 0.62
N GLU A 94 8.78 8.21 0.12
CA GLU A 94 8.69 6.79 -0.20
C GLU A 94 9.08 6.59 -1.67
N ALA A 95 10.24 5.99 -1.88
CA ALA A 95 10.77 5.69 -3.21
C ALA A 95 10.17 4.36 -3.72
N ASN A 96 9.43 4.41 -4.82
CA ASN A 96 8.84 3.24 -5.47
C ASN A 96 9.55 2.85 -6.78
N ASP A 97 10.57 3.60 -7.18
CA ASP A 97 11.40 3.37 -8.37
C ASP A 97 12.88 3.60 -8.04
N VAL A 98 13.77 2.87 -8.69
CA VAL A 98 15.23 2.94 -8.48
C VAL A 98 15.79 4.32 -8.84
N ALA A 99 15.18 5.03 -9.79
CA ALA A 99 15.60 6.39 -10.14
C ALA A 99 15.35 7.38 -8.97
N THR A 100 14.28 7.19 -8.21
CA THR A 100 14.02 7.95 -6.97
C THR A 100 15.07 7.65 -5.91
N ILE A 101 15.40 6.36 -5.66
CA ILE A 101 16.46 5.96 -4.72
C ILE A 101 17.80 6.60 -5.11
N LYS A 102 18.14 6.56 -6.40
CA LYS A 102 19.36 7.20 -6.91
C LYS A 102 19.36 8.72 -6.67
N THR A 103 18.21 9.38 -6.83
CA THR A 103 18.09 10.83 -6.60
C THR A 103 18.26 11.18 -5.13
N LEU A 104 17.80 10.32 -4.23
CA LEU A 104 17.88 10.50 -2.77
C LEU A 104 19.24 10.09 -2.18
N ALA A 105 20.17 9.60 -2.98
CA ALA A 105 21.42 8.95 -2.57
C ALA A 105 22.01 9.45 -1.24
N GLY A 106 21.95 8.63 -0.19
CA GLY A 106 22.42 8.93 1.17
C GLY A 106 21.46 9.73 2.05
N ALA A 107 20.39 10.33 1.51
CA ALA A 107 19.37 11.00 2.31
C ALA A 107 18.37 9.99 2.91
N PRO A 108 17.84 10.25 4.12
CA PRO A 108 16.82 9.39 4.72
C PRO A 108 15.60 9.25 3.80
N HIS A 109 15.17 8.01 3.56
CA HIS A 109 13.99 7.71 2.74
C HIS A 109 13.36 6.36 3.11
N ILE A 110 12.17 6.09 2.59
CA ILE A 110 11.48 4.82 2.72
C ILE A 110 11.59 4.08 1.38
N ALA A 111 12.05 2.84 1.37
CA ALA A 111 11.96 1.98 0.20
C ALA A 111 10.55 1.37 0.14
N GLY A 112 9.79 1.75 -0.87
CA GLY A 112 8.40 1.34 -1.03
C GLY A 112 8.24 -0.09 -1.57
N PRO A 113 7.01 -0.59 -1.65
CA PRO A 113 6.72 -1.99 -1.99
C PRO A 113 7.12 -2.41 -3.41
N PHE A 114 7.36 -1.46 -4.30
CA PHE A 114 7.75 -1.73 -5.70
C PHE A 114 9.26 -1.86 -5.91
N ILE A 115 10.06 -1.71 -4.85
CA ILE A 115 11.52 -1.91 -4.91
C ILE A 115 11.91 -3.38 -4.85
N ASN A 116 10.98 -4.27 -4.49
CA ASN A 116 11.17 -5.73 -4.53
C ASN A 116 12.31 -6.23 -3.64
N VAL A 117 12.24 -5.95 -2.35
CA VAL A 117 13.22 -6.40 -1.35
C VAL A 117 12.93 -7.84 -0.93
N PHE A 118 13.48 -8.81 -1.63
CA PHE A 118 13.26 -10.24 -1.39
C PHE A 118 14.31 -10.93 -0.54
N ASN A 119 15.43 -10.25 -0.25
CA ASN A 119 16.56 -10.84 0.50
C ASN A 119 17.33 -9.79 1.29
N GLU A 120 18.16 -10.28 2.20
CA GLU A 120 18.94 -9.49 3.14
C GLU A 120 20.00 -8.62 2.42
N ALA A 121 20.61 -9.10 1.35
CA ALA A 121 21.62 -8.34 0.62
C ALA A 121 21.02 -7.09 -0.05
N THR A 122 19.81 -7.19 -0.59
CA THR A 122 19.05 -6.03 -1.13
C THR A 122 18.69 -5.08 0.00
N LEU A 123 18.24 -5.59 1.15
CA LEU A 123 17.91 -4.82 2.34
C LEU A 123 19.13 -4.01 2.84
N ASP A 124 20.28 -4.66 3.00
CA ASP A 124 21.53 -4.03 3.42
C ASP A 124 22.02 -2.95 2.44
N PHE A 125 21.89 -3.22 1.14
CA PHE A 125 22.22 -2.27 0.09
C PHE A 125 21.36 -0.99 0.20
N LEU A 126 20.06 -1.13 0.41
CA LEU A 126 19.15 0.01 0.56
C LEU A 126 19.40 0.77 1.86
N ALA A 127 19.61 0.07 2.97
CA ALA A 127 19.96 0.67 4.24
C ALA A 127 21.26 1.48 4.16
N TYR A 128 22.28 0.93 3.51
CA TYR A 128 23.54 1.65 3.26
C TYR A 128 23.32 2.89 2.37
N GLY A 129 22.35 2.81 1.44
CA GLY A 129 21.93 3.90 0.56
C GLY A 129 21.08 4.99 1.24
N GLY A 130 20.77 4.87 2.53
CA GLY A 130 20.02 5.86 3.30
C GLY A 130 18.56 5.48 3.57
N ALA A 131 18.10 4.29 3.17
CA ALA A 131 16.77 3.85 3.56
C ALA A 131 16.67 3.74 5.08
N VAL A 132 15.63 4.32 5.67
CA VAL A 132 15.33 4.23 7.11
C VAL A 132 14.18 3.26 7.39
N ARG A 133 13.40 2.93 6.37
CA ARG A 133 12.31 1.95 6.40
C ARG A 133 12.26 1.23 5.06
N VAL A 134 11.92 -0.06 5.10
CA VAL A 134 11.72 -0.89 3.90
C VAL A 134 10.35 -1.54 3.97
N ASN A 135 9.56 -1.43 2.90
CA ASN A 135 8.31 -2.15 2.75
C ASN A 135 8.58 -3.52 2.12
N THR A 136 8.11 -4.59 2.77
CA THR A 136 8.30 -5.96 2.27
C THR A 136 7.35 -6.25 1.10
N PRO A 137 7.82 -6.97 0.06
CA PRO A 137 6.93 -7.45 -1.01
C PRO A 137 5.79 -8.31 -0.48
N VAL A 138 4.62 -8.17 -1.08
CA VAL A 138 3.38 -8.88 -0.65
C VAL A 138 3.43 -10.38 -0.89
N GLU A 139 4.30 -10.84 -1.79
CA GLU A 139 4.48 -12.25 -2.15
C GLU A 139 5.30 -13.05 -1.15
N LEU A 140 5.91 -12.39 -0.16
CA LEU A 140 6.73 -13.07 0.86
C LEU A 140 5.86 -13.84 1.85
N SER A 141 6.31 -15.05 2.20
CA SER A 141 5.73 -15.79 3.32
C SER A 141 6.08 -15.16 4.66
N ALA A 142 5.30 -15.46 5.70
CA ALA A 142 5.59 -15.00 7.06
C ALA A 142 7.00 -15.34 7.52
N ALA A 143 7.51 -16.52 7.16
CA ALA A 143 8.87 -16.92 7.47
C ALA A 143 9.93 -16.03 6.80
N ALA A 144 9.73 -15.66 5.53
CA ALA A 144 10.62 -14.78 4.80
C ALA A 144 10.56 -13.34 5.34
N VAL A 145 9.36 -12.81 5.60
CA VAL A 145 9.17 -11.50 6.24
C VAL A 145 9.86 -11.48 7.61
N ALA A 146 9.68 -12.53 8.42
CA ALA A 146 10.31 -12.65 9.73
C ALA A 146 11.85 -12.70 9.65
N THR A 147 12.39 -13.33 8.62
CA THR A 147 13.85 -13.35 8.38
C THR A 147 14.37 -11.96 8.09
N LEU A 148 13.73 -11.25 7.15
CA LEU A 148 14.09 -9.87 6.82
C LEU A 148 13.98 -8.95 8.03
N ALA A 149 12.86 -9.02 8.77
CA ALA A 149 12.63 -8.16 9.93
C ALA A 149 13.65 -8.36 11.06
N ARG A 150 14.06 -9.62 11.33
CA ARG A 150 15.05 -9.92 12.40
C ARG A 150 16.44 -9.43 12.08
N CYS A 151 16.86 -9.46 10.82
CA CYS A 151 18.20 -9.02 10.42
C CYS A 151 18.22 -7.57 9.90
N SER A 152 17.08 -6.90 9.82
CA SER A 152 17.00 -5.55 9.29
C SER A 152 17.70 -4.53 10.19
N PRO A 153 18.63 -3.72 9.63
CA PRO A 153 19.21 -2.58 10.33
C PRO A 153 18.27 -1.35 10.35
N VAL A 154 17.12 -1.42 9.67
CA VAL A 154 16.14 -0.35 9.50
C VAL A 154 14.74 -0.84 9.83
N GLU A 155 13.77 0.08 9.92
CA GLU A 155 12.37 -0.26 10.14
C GLU A 155 11.82 -1.14 8.99
N THR A 156 11.01 -2.15 9.34
CA THR A 156 10.31 -2.98 8.36
C THR A 156 8.81 -2.71 8.39
N GLU A 157 8.24 -2.59 7.21
CA GLU A 157 6.82 -2.35 7.01
C GLU A 157 6.22 -3.45 6.13
N THR A 158 5.04 -3.97 6.51
CA THR A 158 4.36 -5.05 5.80
C THR A 158 2.91 -4.67 5.53
N LEU A 159 2.42 -4.93 4.31
CA LEU A 159 1.00 -4.77 3.96
C LEU A 159 0.17 -5.83 4.66
N VAL A 160 -0.80 -5.40 5.47
CA VAL A 160 -1.68 -6.30 6.24
C VAL A 160 -3.15 -6.18 5.86
N PHE A 161 -3.54 -5.15 5.11
CA PHE A 161 -4.91 -4.97 4.64
C PHE A 161 -4.99 -4.34 3.25
N GLY A 162 -5.92 -4.85 2.44
CA GLY A 162 -6.31 -4.32 1.14
C GLY A 162 -5.82 -5.15 -0.04
N ARG A 163 -6.07 -4.66 -1.27
CA ARG A 163 -5.59 -5.36 -2.47
C ARG A 163 -4.07 -5.35 -2.53
N GLN A 164 -3.52 -6.51 -2.81
CA GLN A 164 -2.08 -6.70 -2.97
C GLN A 164 -1.65 -6.20 -4.35
N PRO A 165 -0.66 -5.30 -4.47
CA PRO A 165 -0.08 -4.92 -5.75
C PRO A 165 0.77 -6.06 -6.30
N LEU A 166 0.36 -6.64 -7.44
CA LEU A 166 1.01 -7.83 -8.03
C LEU A 166 1.91 -7.47 -9.21
N ALA A 167 1.51 -6.48 -10.02
CA ALA A 167 2.30 -6.04 -11.16
C ALA A 167 1.99 -4.59 -11.53
N ILE A 168 2.97 -3.96 -12.18
CA ILE A 168 2.78 -2.67 -12.85
C ILE A 168 3.29 -2.76 -14.28
N SER A 169 2.62 -2.09 -15.22
CA SER A 169 2.89 -2.20 -16.65
C SER A 169 2.97 -0.83 -17.30
N MET A 170 3.78 -0.71 -18.35
CA MET A 170 3.77 0.44 -19.25
C MET A 170 2.41 0.63 -19.94
N ARG A 171 1.64 -0.44 -20.13
CA ARG A 171 0.33 -0.44 -20.77
C ARG A 171 -0.77 -0.26 -19.75
N CYS A 172 -1.75 0.60 -20.05
CA CYS A 172 -2.93 0.75 -19.23
C CYS A 172 -3.98 -0.30 -19.64
N TYR A 173 -4.07 -1.39 -18.90
CA TYR A 173 -5.06 -2.44 -19.17
C TYR A 173 -6.49 -1.95 -18.92
N HIS A 174 -6.67 -1.02 -17.97
CA HIS A 174 -7.96 -0.38 -17.73
C HIS A 174 -8.47 0.36 -18.97
N ALA A 175 -7.65 1.23 -19.59
CA ALA A 175 -8.02 1.89 -20.83
C ALA A 175 -8.33 0.89 -21.96
N ARG A 176 -7.53 -0.17 -22.07
CA ARG A 176 -7.76 -1.23 -23.09
C ARG A 176 -9.08 -1.95 -22.91
N ALA A 177 -9.50 -2.23 -21.68
CA ALA A 177 -10.79 -2.84 -21.39
C ALA A 177 -11.98 -2.00 -21.91
N TYR A 178 -11.78 -0.67 -21.96
CA TYR A 178 -12.73 0.29 -22.54
C TYR A 178 -12.47 0.62 -24.02
N GLY A 179 -11.64 -0.14 -24.72
CA GLY A 179 -11.32 0.10 -26.13
C GLY A 179 -10.45 1.35 -26.39
N LEU A 180 -9.79 1.88 -25.36
CA LEU A 180 -9.00 3.11 -25.42
C LEU A 180 -7.49 2.85 -25.37
N HIS A 181 -6.69 3.85 -25.81
CA HIS A 181 -5.24 3.88 -25.63
C HIS A 181 -4.86 4.63 -24.35
N LYS A 182 -3.70 4.29 -23.76
CA LYS A 182 -3.17 4.96 -22.56
C LYS A 182 -3.13 6.50 -22.73
N ASP A 183 -2.78 6.99 -23.93
CA ASP A 183 -2.61 8.43 -24.17
C ASP A 183 -3.92 9.18 -24.40
N ALA A 184 -5.01 8.47 -24.70
CA ALA A 184 -6.37 8.98 -24.85
C ALA A 184 -7.34 8.27 -23.91
N CYS A 185 -6.90 7.96 -22.68
CA CYS A 185 -7.61 7.07 -21.77
C CYS A 185 -8.89 7.66 -21.16
N GLN A 186 -9.15 8.97 -21.33
CA GLN A 186 -10.31 9.67 -20.78
C GLN A 186 -10.52 9.40 -19.26
N PHE A 187 -9.48 8.95 -18.58
CA PHE A 187 -9.50 8.59 -17.14
C PHE A 187 -10.59 7.60 -16.74
N VAL A 188 -10.95 6.66 -17.63
CA VAL A 188 -12.00 5.63 -17.38
C VAL A 188 -11.76 4.81 -16.10
N CYS A 189 -10.55 4.78 -15.57
CA CYS A 189 -10.26 4.15 -14.27
C CYS A 189 -10.95 4.83 -13.08
N GLU A 190 -11.57 6.00 -13.26
CA GLU A 190 -12.45 6.62 -12.25
C GLU A 190 -13.79 5.90 -12.10
N LEU A 191 -14.22 5.15 -13.13
CA LEU A 191 -15.48 4.39 -13.10
C LEU A 191 -15.40 3.19 -12.15
N ASP A 192 -14.19 2.69 -11.87
CA ASP A 192 -13.95 1.52 -11.04
C ASP A 192 -13.11 1.90 -9.80
N PRO A 193 -13.73 2.51 -8.78
CA PRO A 193 -13.03 3.10 -7.63
C PRO A 193 -12.36 2.08 -6.70
N ASP A 194 -12.57 0.79 -6.93
CA ASP A 194 -11.92 -0.34 -6.24
C ASP A 194 -11.21 -1.29 -7.23
N GLY A 195 -11.03 -0.85 -8.46
CA GLY A 195 -10.45 -1.61 -9.57
C GLY A 195 -11.48 -2.37 -10.39
N LEU A 196 -11.20 -2.50 -11.69
CA LEU A 196 -12.00 -3.25 -12.66
C LEU A 196 -11.75 -4.75 -12.46
N ALA A 197 -12.79 -5.54 -12.25
CA ALA A 197 -12.68 -7.00 -12.17
C ALA A 197 -12.14 -7.60 -13.48
N ALA A 198 -11.21 -8.53 -13.37
CA ALA A 198 -10.69 -9.33 -14.48
C ALA A 198 -10.82 -10.80 -14.11
N ASP A 199 -11.86 -11.43 -14.65
CA ASP A 199 -12.22 -12.79 -14.34
C ASP A 199 -11.59 -13.80 -15.31
N GLN A 200 -11.58 -15.06 -14.94
CA GLN A 200 -11.20 -16.17 -15.82
C GLN A 200 -12.28 -16.40 -16.89
N LEU A 201 -11.96 -17.20 -17.90
CA LEU A 201 -12.90 -17.50 -18.98
C LEU A 201 -14.15 -18.25 -18.51
N ASP A 202 -14.07 -18.95 -17.40
CA ASP A 202 -15.20 -19.63 -16.75
C ASP A 202 -16.00 -18.72 -15.80
N GLY A 203 -15.62 -17.44 -15.71
CA GLY A 203 -16.24 -16.44 -14.86
C GLY A 203 -15.75 -16.43 -13.41
N ALA A 204 -14.78 -17.27 -13.06
CA ALA A 204 -14.22 -17.23 -11.71
C ALA A 204 -13.36 -15.95 -11.52
N PRO A 205 -13.50 -15.23 -10.39
CA PRO A 205 -12.71 -14.03 -10.10
C PRO A 205 -11.22 -14.34 -10.06
N LEU A 206 -10.37 -13.47 -10.65
CA LEU A 206 -8.92 -13.68 -10.71
C LEU A 206 -8.14 -12.47 -10.19
N LEU A 207 -8.35 -11.30 -10.79
CA LEU A 207 -7.55 -10.10 -10.54
C LEU A 207 -8.45 -8.86 -10.52
N ALA A 208 -7.88 -7.73 -10.07
CA ALA A 208 -8.44 -6.40 -10.27
C ALA A 208 -7.44 -5.52 -11.01
N ILE A 209 -7.94 -4.75 -11.98
CA ILE A 209 -7.12 -3.84 -12.81
C ILE A 209 -7.34 -2.41 -12.33
N ASN A 210 -6.26 -1.69 -12.08
CA ASN A 210 -6.29 -0.30 -11.68
C ASN A 210 -5.32 0.52 -12.56
N GLY A 211 -5.79 1.01 -13.69
CA GLY A 211 -4.95 1.73 -14.64
C GLY A 211 -3.87 0.83 -15.24
N THR A 212 -2.61 1.13 -14.90
CA THR A 212 -1.43 0.35 -15.29
C THR A 212 -1.09 -0.76 -14.29
N GLN A 213 -1.80 -0.82 -13.16
CA GLN A 213 -1.54 -1.74 -12.07
C GLN A 213 -2.49 -2.93 -12.11
N THR A 214 -1.95 -4.11 -11.81
CA THR A 214 -2.69 -5.35 -11.56
C THR A 214 -2.64 -5.63 -10.06
N LEU A 215 -3.80 -5.91 -9.48
CA LEU A 215 -4.02 -6.13 -8.06
C LEU A 215 -4.64 -7.51 -7.83
N SER A 216 -4.55 -8.00 -6.59
CA SER A 216 -5.29 -9.18 -6.16
C SER A 216 -6.79 -8.95 -6.28
N HIS A 217 -7.53 -10.04 -6.57
CA HIS A 217 -8.98 -10.03 -6.57
C HIS A 217 -9.56 -9.75 -5.17
N GLY A 218 -9.03 -10.42 -4.14
CA GLY A 218 -9.44 -10.24 -2.75
C GLY A 218 -8.61 -9.20 -2.00
N TYR A 219 -9.04 -8.87 -0.79
CA TYR A 219 -8.26 -8.05 0.15
C TYR A 219 -7.44 -8.95 1.07
N ALA A 220 -6.14 -8.67 1.17
CA ALA A 220 -5.37 -9.22 2.28
C ALA A 220 -6.02 -8.81 3.60
N ALA A 221 -6.13 -9.75 4.55
CA ALA A 221 -6.70 -9.51 5.87
C ALA A 221 -5.90 -10.29 6.92
N LEU A 222 -4.69 -9.78 7.23
CA LEU A 222 -3.67 -10.49 8.02
C LEU A 222 -3.79 -10.17 9.53
N LEU A 223 -5.02 -10.25 10.07
CA LEU A 223 -5.27 -9.96 11.49
C LEU A 223 -4.69 -11.03 12.41
N SER A 224 -4.73 -12.31 11.99
CA SER A 224 -4.21 -13.43 12.76
C SER A 224 -2.68 -13.50 12.79
N GLU A 225 -2.02 -12.85 11.85
CA GLU A 225 -0.56 -12.84 11.70
C GLU A 225 0.12 -11.67 12.42
N LEU A 226 -0.64 -10.69 12.92
CA LEU A 226 -0.09 -9.46 13.48
C LEU A 226 0.86 -9.70 14.66
N ASP A 227 0.49 -10.57 15.60
CA ASP A 227 1.32 -10.91 16.77
C ASP A 227 2.63 -11.59 16.36
N ASP A 228 2.58 -12.52 15.41
CA ASP A 228 3.76 -13.25 14.91
C ASP A 228 4.69 -12.31 14.16
N LEU A 229 4.16 -11.46 13.28
CA LEU A 229 4.92 -10.46 12.54
C LEU A 229 5.56 -9.43 13.49
N GLN A 230 4.82 -8.96 14.49
CA GLN A 230 5.34 -8.06 15.52
C GLN A 230 6.46 -8.71 16.34
N SER A 231 6.29 -9.97 16.73
CA SER A 231 7.29 -10.74 17.48
C SER A 231 8.54 -11.02 16.65
N ALA A 232 8.40 -11.09 15.31
CA ALA A 232 9.50 -11.26 14.39
C ALA A 232 10.28 -9.96 14.14
N GLY A 233 9.79 -8.80 14.57
CA GLY A 233 10.47 -7.51 14.44
C GLY A 233 9.86 -6.56 13.39
N VAL A 234 8.71 -6.90 12.78
CA VAL A 234 7.98 -5.95 11.93
C VAL A 234 7.51 -4.78 12.79
N THR A 235 7.85 -3.57 12.38
CA THR A 235 7.60 -2.34 13.16
C THR A 235 6.39 -1.56 12.65
N HIS A 236 6.06 -1.68 11.36
CA HIS A 236 5.00 -0.92 10.70
C HIS A 236 4.03 -1.85 9.96
N PHE A 237 2.75 -1.64 10.16
CA PHE A 237 1.65 -2.44 9.60
C PHE A 237 0.83 -1.57 8.66
N ARG A 238 0.95 -1.83 7.34
CA ARG A 238 0.34 -0.98 6.31
C ARG A 238 -1.06 -1.44 5.96
N LEU A 239 -2.01 -0.51 5.99
CA LEU A 239 -3.31 -0.65 5.36
C LEU A 239 -3.31 0.10 4.03
N SER A 240 -3.72 -0.56 2.95
CA SER A 240 -3.95 0.10 1.66
C SER A 240 -5.36 0.68 1.62
N PRO A 241 -5.57 1.97 1.25
CA PRO A 241 -6.89 2.56 1.11
C PRO A 241 -7.77 1.77 0.14
N GLN A 242 -8.98 1.41 0.58
CA GLN A 242 -9.99 0.70 -0.21
C GLN A 242 -11.33 1.45 -0.17
N ALA A 243 -12.29 1.03 -0.99
CA ALA A 243 -13.61 1.66 -1.04
C ALA A 243 -14.54 1.22 0.12
N CYS A 244 -14.00 1.11 1.33
CA CYS A 244 -14.72 0.80 2.57
C CYS A 244 -14.47 1.88 3.63
N ASP A 245 -15.04 1.72 4.83
CA ASP A 245 -14.78 2.65 5.95
C ASP A 245 -13.38 2.41 6.55
N MET A 246 -12.38 3.11 6.02
CA MET A 246 -10.98 2.97 6.45
C MET A 246 -10.70 3.48 7.86
N VAL A 247 -11.55 4.35 8.44
CA VAL A 247 -11.43 4.76 9.85
C VAL A 247 -11.75 3.58 10.75
N LYS A 248 -12.92 2.96 10.56
CA LYS A 248 -13.31 1.77 11.33
C LYS A 248 -12.39 0.58 11.07
N THR A 249 -11.91 0.41 9.84
CA THR A 249 -10.90 -0.61 9.52
C THR A 249 -9.62 -0.39 10.33
N ALA A 250 -9.13 0.84 10.42
CA ALA A 250 -7.96 1.18 11.21
C ALA A 250 -8.18 0.95 12.72
N GLU A 251 -9.37 1.26 13.25
CA GLU A 251 -9.74 0.99 14.64
C GLU A 251 -9.67 -0.51 14.96
N VAL A 252 -10.17 -1.37 14.05
CA VAL A 252 -10.10 -2.83 14.18
C VAL A 252 -8.65 -3.31 14.24
N TYR A 253 -7.80 -2.89 13.29
CA TYR A 253 -6.38 -3.26 13.27
C TYR A 253 -5.62 -2.72 14.50
N ARG A 254 -5.88 -1.49 14.92
CA ARG A 254 -5.29 -0.90 16.12
C ARG A 254 -5.70 -1.68 17.38
N ALA A 255 -6.96 -2.10 17.47
CA ALA A 255 -7.45 -2.88 18.63
C ALA A 255 -6.75 -4.25 18.75
N VAL A 256 -6.44 -4.91 17.62
CA VAL A 256 -5.67 -6.16 17.63
C VAL A 256 -4.21 -5.90 17.98
N LEU A 257 -3.55 -4.91 17.36
CA LEU A 257 -2.16 -4.54 17.66
C LEU A 257 -1.94 -4.17 19.13
N ASP A 258 -2.94 -3.54 19.74
CA ASP A 258 -2.93 -3.16 21.16
C ASP A 258 -3.45 -4.30 22.06
N ARG A 259 -3.76 -5.49 21.53
CA ARG A 259 -4.30 -6.65 22.26
C ARG A 259 -5.61 -6.37 22.99
N ARG A 260 -6.42 -5.44 22.46
CA ARG A 260 -7.75 -5.09 23.00
C ARG A 260 -8.90 -5.85 22.34
N MET A 261 -8.62 -6.56 21.23
CA MET A 261 -9.58 -7.36 20.47
C MET A 261 -8.89 -8.63 19.96
N ALA A 262 -9.57 -9.77 20.03
CA ALA A 262 -9.07 -11.02 19.47
C ALA A 262 -9.13 -10.99 17.92
N PRO A 263 -8.19 -11.64 17.21
CA PRO A 263 -8.18 -11.65 15.74
C PRO A 263 -9.47 -12.18 15.11
N GLU A 264 -10.12 -13.17 15.70
CA GLU A 264 -11.36 -13.76 15.18
C GLU A 264 -12.54 -12.77 15.26
N GLU A 265 -12.66 -12.06 16.39
CA GLU A 265 -13.65 -10.99 16.56
C GLU A 265 -13.38 -9.84 15.58
N ALA A 266 -12.12 -9.45 15.45
CA ALA A 266 -11.67 -8.41 14.52
C ALA A 266 -11.98 -8.78 13.07
N LEU A 267 -11.79 -10.05 12.68
CA LEU A 267 -12.09 -10.55 11.34
C LEU A 267 -13.60 -10.48 11.06
N ALA A 268 -14.45 -10.83 12.02
CA ALA A 268 -15.91 -10.72 11.88
C ALA A 268 -16.34 -9.25 11.67
N ASN A 269 -15.77 -8.33 12.46
CA ASN A 269 -16.01 -6.89 12.32
C ASN A 269 -15.55 -6.37 10.96
N LEU A 270 -14.37 -6.79 10.52
CA LEU A 270 -13.82 -6.39 9.22
C LEU A 270 -14.68 -6.88 8.05
N ARG A 271 -15.19 -8.11 8.09
CA ARG A 271 -16.13 -8.63 7.08
C ARG A 271 -17.38 -7.76 6.93
N ALA A 272 -17.94 -7.29 8.04
CA ALA A 272 -19.10 -6.40 8.02
C ALA A 272 -18.80 -5.03 7.38
N LEU A 273 -17.56 -4.53 7.50
CA LEU A 273 -17.12 -3.26 6.91
C LEU A 273 -16.83 -3.35 5.41
N VAL A 274 -16.24 -4.48 4.98
CA VAL A 274 -15.75 -4.68 3.60
C VAL A 274 -16.86 -5.16 2.66
N GLY A 275 -17.85 -5.88 3.17
CA GLY A 275 -18.95 -6.43 2.36
C GLY A 275 -18.51 -7.67 1.55
N PRO A 276 -18.90 -7.80 0.26
CA PRO A 276 -18.77 -9.05 -0.49
C PRO A 276 -17.36 -9.34 -1.01
N ILE A 277 -16.39 -8.46 -0.80
CA ILE A 277 -15.01 -8.69 -1.28
C ILE A 277 -14.39 -9.84 -0.48
N PRO A 278 -13.85 -10.89 -1.13
CA PRO A 278 -13.23 -12.00 -0.42
C PRO A 278 -11.94 -11.58 0.26
N PHE A 279 -11.62 -12.22 1.38
CA PHE A 279 -10.30 -12.08 2.01
C PHE A 279 -9.32 -13.10 1.45
N ILE A 280 -8.04 -12.76 1.48
CA ILE A 280 -6.92 -13.59 1.06
C ILE A 280 -5.77 -13.49 2.07
N ASP A 281 -5.05 -14.60 2.28
CA ASP A 281 -3.84 -14.69 3.10
C ASP A 281 -2.79 -15.65 2.49
N GLY A 282 -3.00 -16.10 1.24
CA GLY A 282 -2.22 -17.17 0.64
C GLY A 282 -0.73 -16.94 0.68
N TYR A 283 -0.24 -15.80 0.25
CA TYR A 283 1.20 -15.52 0.22
C TYR A 283 1.84 -15.57 1.60
N ILE A 284 1.27 -14.90 2.58
CA ILE A 284 1.83 -14.89 3.94
C ILE A 284 1.88 -16.32 4.55
N ARG A 285 0.96 -17.19 4.12
CA ARG A 285 0.91 -18.60 4.49
C ARG A 285 1.75 -19.52 3.60
N GLY A 286 2.48 -18.99 2.62
CA GLY A 286 3.28 -19.77 1.67
C GLY A 286 2.44 -20.59 0.68
N ARG A 287 1.24 -20.10 0.33
CA ARG A 287 0.29 -20.69 -0.62
C ARG A 287 0.05 -19.75 -1.81
N GLU A 288 -0.81 -20.15 -2.73
CA GLU A 288 -1.25 -19.28 -3.82
C GLU A 288 -1.88 -17.99 -3.25
N GLY A 289 -1.57 -16.85 -3.85
CA GLY A 289 -1.98 -15.54 -3.35
C GLY A 289 -3.50 -15.36 -3.18
N MET A 290 -4.30 -16.10 -3.94
CA MET A 290 -5.78 -16.07 -3.87
C MET A 290 -6.35 -16.90 -2.71
N SER A 291 -5.56 -17.77 -2.10
CA SER A 291 -6.04 -18.65 -1.01
C SER A 291 -6.46 -17.85 0.22
N TRP A 292 -7.46 -18.39 0.89
CA TRP A 292 -7.88 -17.95 2.21
C TRP A 292 -7.89 -19.12 3.19
N SER A 293 -7.26 -18.94 4.33
CA SER A 293 -7.23 -19.95 5.41
C SER A 293 -8.20 -19.54 6.51
N GLU A 294 -9.43 -20.04 6.47
CA GLU A 294 -10.36 -19.81 7.59
C GLU A 294 -9.75 -20.32 8.88
N GLY A 295 -9.28 -19.40 9.73
CA GLY A 295 -9.04 -19.65 11.16
C GLY A 295 -8.32 -20.94 11.57
N ALA A 296 -7.49 -21.52 10.67
CA ALA A 296 -6.69 -22.67 11.04
C ALA A 296 -5.60 -22.21 12.00
N ALA A 297 -5.85 -22.40 13.31
CA ALA A 297 -4.79 -22.42 14.29
C ALA A 297 -3.65 -23.27 13.74
N THR A 298 -2.45 -22.73 13.75
CA THR A 298 -1.21 -23.42 13.42
C THR A 298 -1.16 -24.72 14.21
N SER A 299 -1.52 -25.83 13.57
CA SER A 299 -1.11 -27.14 14.08
C SER A 299 0.37 -27.28 13.74
N ASN A 300 1.17 -27.34 14.80
CA ASN A 300 2.63 -27.55 14.84
C ASN A 300 3.15 -28.59 13.84
#